data_0fc4fad6fbcb75a4203d7fe6da058ac6
#
_entry.id   0fc4fad6fbcb75a4203d7fe6da058ac6
#
_cell.length_a   1.000
_cell.length_b   1.000
_cell.length_c   1.000
_cell.angle_alpha   90.00
_cell.angle_beta   90.00
_cell.angle_gamma   90.00
#
_symmetry.space_group_name_H-M   'P 1'
#
loop_
_entity.id
_entity.type
_entity.pdbx_description
1 polymer ?
#
loop_
_entity_poly.entity_id
_entity_poly.type
_entity_poly.pdbx_seq_one_letter_code
_entity_poly.pdbx_strand_id
1 'polypeptide(L)'
;MIKINIGLKGSGKTPKLIEGVNSAIDIEKGNVVCITEGNRLMHDITQKARMINTEHFDIKNIDVFEGLLCGIIAQDFDVTHIFIDSIFKSVPNATMEDLEGFIERLEKLEDEFNVSFTIMVSAEESTAGEKVKKYIG
;
A
#
# COMPACT_ATOMS: atom_id res chain seq x y z
N MET A 1 9.50 7.63 1.98
CA MET A 1 9.85 6.35 2.63
C MET A 1 8.99 5.24 2.05
N ILE A 2 9.61 4.12 1.74
CA ILE A 2 8.88 2.91 1.34
C ILE A 2 9.14 1.85 2.41
N LYS A 3 8.08 1.22 2.88
CA LYS A 3 8.17 0.17 3.90
C LYS A 3 7.30 -1.02 3.49
N ILE A 4 7.84 -2.23 3.60
CA ILE A 4 7.14 -3.46 3.25
C ILE A 4 7.06 -4.36 4.47
N ASN A 5 5.87 -4.81 4.80
CA ASN A 5 5.62 -5.84 5.80
C ASN A 5 5.18 -7.10 5.08
N ILE A 6 6.01 -8.13 5.11
CA ILE A 6 5.76 -9.38 4.42
C ILE A 6 5.61 -10.53 5.41
N GLY A 7 4.69 -11.43 5.13
CA GLY A 7 4.46 -12.61 5.96
C GLY A 7 3.21 -13.33 5.50
N LEU A 8 3.06 -14.57 5.92
CA LEU A 8 1.88 -15.35 5.60
C LEU A 8 0.67 -14.88 6.41
N LYS A 9 -0.52 -15.33 6.02
CA LYS A 9 -1.74 -15.05 6.75
C LYS A 9 -1.57 -15.43 8.21
N GLY A 10 -1.99 -14.55 9.12
CA GLY A 10 -1.85 -14.78 10.56
C GLY A 10 -0.54 -14.29 11.16
N SER A 11 0.32 -13.64 10.39
CA SER A 11 1.60 -13.12 10.87
C SER A 11 1.51 -11.75 11.56
N GLY A 12 0.30 -11.21 11.74
CA GLY A 12 0.11 -9.93 12.43
C GLY A 12 0.18 -8.70 11.53
N LYS A 13 0.06 -8.85 10.21
CA LYS A 13 0.14 -7.70 9.29
C LYS A 13 -1.03 -6.73 9.46
N THR A 14 -2.26 -7.23 9.65
CA THR A 14 -3.43 -6.37 9.78
C THR A 14 -3.35 -5.43 10.98
N PRO A 15 -3.02 -5.89 12.21
CA PRO A 15 -2.81 -4.97 13.32
C PRO A 15 -1.72 -3.93 13.06
N LYS A 16 -0.65 -4.30 12.37
CA LYS A 16 0.42 -3.37 12.02
C LYS A 16 -0.06 -2.30 11.04
N LEU A 17 -0.90 -2.68 10.08
CA LEU A 17 -1.47 -1.74 9.13
C LEU A 17 -2.36 -0.72 9.85
N ILE A 18 -3.26 -1.19 10.70
CA ILE A 18 -4.18 -0.33 11.45
C ILE A 18 -3.41 0.65 12.32
N GLU A 19 -2.44 0.16 13.07
CA GLU A 19 -1.59 0.99 13.92
C GLU A 19 -0.82 2.01 13.08
N GLY A 20 -0.26 1.59 11.95
CA GLY A 20 0.49 2.46 11.07
C GLY A 20 -0.36 3.59 10.50
N VAL A 21 -1.56 3.29 10.03
CA VAL A 21 -2.46 4.32 9.48
C VAL A 21 -2.87 5.31 10.57
N ASN A 22 -3.29 4.81 11.73
CA ASN A 22 -3.74 5.68 12.81
C ASN A 22 -2.60 6.55 13.35
N SER A 23 -1.39 6.01 13.43
CA SER A 23 -0.21 6.80 13.81
C SER A 23 0.14 7.87 12.77
N ALA A 24 0.06 7.53 11.49
CA ALA A 24 0.36 8.48 10.42
C ALA A 24 -0.60 9.67 10.45
N ILE A 25 -1.87 9.42 10.72
CA ILE A 25 -2.87 10.50 10.85
C ILE A 25 -2.47 11.51 11.93
N ASP A 26 -1.90 11.04 13.04
CA ASP A 26 -1.51 11.91 14.14
C ASP A 26 -0.19 12.65 13.89
N ILE A 27 0.71 12.06 13.10
CA ILE A 27 2.07 12.56 12.91
C ILE A 27 2.22 13.38 11.64
N GLU A 28 1.63 12.93 10.54
CA GLU A 28 1.85 13.55 9.23
C GLU A 28 0.96 14.77 9.01
N LYS A 29 1.52 15.76 8.35
CA LYS A 29 0.80 17.00 8.06
C LYS A 29 -0.16 16.87 6.90
N GLY A 30 0.12 15.95 5.98
CA GLY A 30 -0.68 15.75 4.78
C GLY A 30 -1.74 14.69 4.97
N ASN A 31 -2.41 14.37 3.88
CA ASN A 31 -3.50 13.40 3.86
C ASN A 31 -2.95 11.98 3.78
N VAL A 32 -3.62 11.08 4.49
CA VAL A 32 -3.27 9.67 4.55
C VAL A 32 -4.36 8.86 3.84
N VAL A 33 -3.95 7.98 2.94
CA VAL A 33 -4.84 7.11 2.16
C VAL A 33 -4.55 5.67 2.53
N CYS A 34 -5.59 4.86 2.67
CA CYS A 34 -5.47 3.42 2.90
C CYS A 34 -6.27 2.68 1.83
N ILE A 35 -5.60 1.84 1.06
CA ILE A 35 -6.22 1.05 -0.01
C ILE A 35 -6.39 -0.38 0.47
N THR A 36 -7.63 -0.86 0.44
CA THR A 36 -7.98 -2.22 0.89
C THR A 36 -8.80 -2.93 -0.17
N GLU A 37 -8.80 -4.26 -0.13
CA GLU A 37 -9.76 -5.06 -0.87
C GLU A 37 -10.87 -5.41 0.13
N GLY A 38 -12.04 -4.81 -0.05
CA GLY A 38 -13.15 -4.94 0.89
C GLY A 38 -13.17 -3.83 1.93
N ASN A 39 -14.16 -3.89 2.82
CA ASN A 39 -14.39 -2.84 3.82
C ASN A 39 -14.20 -3.34 5.27
N ARG A 40 -13.50 -4.46 5.45
CA ARG A 40 -13.33 -5.08 6.77
C ARG A 40 -12.56 -4.23 7.79
N LEU A 41 -11.76 -3.29 7.32
CA LEU A 41 -10.96 -2.41 8.21
C LEU A 41 -11.62 -1.06 8.47
N MET A 42 -12.79 -0.83 7.91
CA MET A 42 -13.44 0.49 7.94
C MET A 42 -13.69 1.01 9.35
N HIS A 43 -13.97 0.12 10.32
CA HIS A 43 -14.26 0.51 11.69
C HIS A 43 -13.01 0.60 12.58
N ASP A 44 -11.88 0.05 12.14
CA ASP A 44 -10.64 0.02 12.91
C ASP A 44 -9.73 1.20 12.61
N ILE A 45 -9.94 1.84 11.47
CA ILE A 45 -9.13 2.96 11.01
C ILE A 45 -9.88 4.26 11.22
N THR A 46 -9.17 5.28 11.70
CA THR A 46 -9.76 6.59 11.94
C THR A 46 -10.41 7.17 10.68
N GLN A 47 -11.55 7.84 10.85
CA GLN A 47 -12.28 8.47 9.75
C GLN A 47 -11.49 9.58 9.04
N LYS A 48 -10.40 10.04 9.62
CA LYS A 48 -9.53 11.04 9.00
C LYS A 48 -8.70 10.49 7.86
N ALA A 49 -8.53 9.16 7.79
CA ALA A 49 -7.86 8.52 6.67
C ALA A 49 -8.87 8.32 5.53
N ARG A 50 -8.42 8.55 4.30
CA ARG A 50 -9.24 8.24 3.12
C ARG A 50 -9.14 6.74 2.85
N MET A 51 -10.27 6.04 2.92
CA MET A 51 -10.33 4.61 2.63
C MET A 51 -10.75 4.41 1.18
N ILE A 52 -9.99 3.57 0.46
CA ILE A 52 -10.32 3.20 -0.92
C ILE A 52 -10.46 1.69 -0.99
N ASN A 53 -11.64 1.23 -1.39
CA ASN A 53 -11.95 -0.18 -1.53
C ASN A 53 -11.82 -0.59 -3.00
N THR A 54 -10.84 -1.44 -3.30
CA THR A 54 -10.57 -1.87 -4.67
C THR A 54 -11.66 -2.77 -5.26
N GLU A 55 -12.55 -3.32 -4.43
CA GLU A 55 -13.68 -4.10 -4.94
C GLU A 55 -14.62 -3.29 -5.83
N HIS A 56 -14.64 -1.96 -5.66
CA HIS A 56 -15.48 -1.09 -6.47
C HIS A 56 -14.91 -0.83 -7.86
N PHE A 57 -13.70 -1.28 -8.12
CA PHE A 57 -12.99 -1.00 -9.36
C PHE A 57 -12.44 -2.28 -9.97
N ASP A 58 -12.34 -2.31 -11.30
CA ASP A 58 -11.84 -3.47 -12.03
C ASP A 58 -10.32 -3.39 -12.14
N ILE A 59 -9.63 -3.85 -11.11
CA ILE A 59 -8.15 -3.83 -11.05
C ILE A 59 -7.63 -5.14 -11.65
N LYS A 60 -7.39 -5.15 -12.94
CA LYS A 60 -7.04 -6.36 -13.68
C LYS A 60 -5.59 -6.80 -13.53
N ASN A 61 -4.69 -5.85 -13.28
CA ASN A 61 -3.26 -6.14 -13.18
C ASN A 61 -2.55 -5.06 -12.39
N ILE A 62 -1.25 -5.24 -12.19
CA ILE A 62 -0.45 -4.32 -11.39
C ILE A 62 -0.33 -2.94 -12.03
N ASP A 63 -0.37 -2.85 -13.36
CA ASP A 63 -0.29 -1.57 -14.04
C ASP A 63 -1.54 -0.72 -13.80
N VAL A 64 -2.71 -1.35 -13.76
CA VAL A 64 -3.96 -0.65 -13.41
C VAL A 64 -3.89 -0.17 -11.97
N PHE A 65 -3.36 -0.97 -11.07
CA PHE A 65 -3.18 -0.60 -9.67
C PHE A 65 -2.25 0.60 -9.53
N GLU A 66 -1.15 0.61 -10.28
CA GLU A 66 -0.24 1.76 -10.31
C GLU A 66 -0.98 3.01 -10.81
N GLY A 67 -1.80 2.87 -11.84
CA GLY A 67 -2.61 3.96 -12.37
C GLY A 67 -3.54 4.55 -11.30
N LEU A 68 -4.11 3.68 -10.45
CA LEU A 68 -4.93 4.13 -9.31
C LEU A 68 -4.11 5.00 -8.37
N LEU A 69 -2.89 4.59 -8.03
CA LEU A 69 -2.01 5.39 -7.15
C LEU A 69 -1.66 6.72 -7.80
N CYS A 70 -1.34 6.71 -9.09
CA CYS A 70 -1.04 7.94 -9.82
C CYS A 70 -2.24 8.89 -9.82
N GLY A 71 -3.45 8.35 -9.99
CA GLY A 71 -4.68 9.14 -9.94
C GLY A 71 -4.91 9.78 -8.57
N ILE A 72 -4.64 9.03 -7.50
CA ILE A 72 -4.76 9.55 -6.13
C ILE A 72 -3.82 10.72 -5.93
N ILE A 73 -2.56 10.57 -6.33
CA ILE A 73 -1.55 11.63 -6.17
C ILE A 73 -1.87 12.82 -7.08
N ALA A 74 -2.28 12.57 -8.32
CA ALA A 74 -2.60 13.63 -9.28
C ALA A 74 -3.78 14.50 -8.83
N GLN A 75 -4.74 13.89 -8.15
CA GLN A 75 -5.95 14.57 -7.68
C GLN A 75 -5.70 15.35 -6.39
N ASP A 76 -4.72 14.92 -5.58
CA ASP A 76 -4.48 15.51 -4.26
C ASP A 76 -2.97 15.50 -3.95
N PHE A 77 -2.29 16.62 -4.24
CA PHE A 77 -0.86 16.77 -3.95
C PHE A 77 -0.55 16.89 -2.46
N ASP A 78 -1.58 16.97 -1.61
CA ASP A 78 -1.38 16.99 -0.16
C ASP A 78 -1.30 15.58 0.44
N VAL A 79 -1.44 14.52 -0.35
CA VAL A 79 -1.24 13.15 0.12
C VAL A 79 0.22 12.94 0.48
N THR A 80 0.49 12.49 1.72
CA THR A 80 1.85 12.24 2.19
C THR A 80 2.14 10.78 2.44
N HIS A 81 1.12 9.94 2.61
CA HIS A 81 1.32 8.52 2.88
C HIS A 81 0.18 7.69 2.29
N ILE A 82 0.55 6.65 1.55
CA ILE A 82 -0.41 5.69 1.01
C ILE A 82 -0.09 4.32 1.61
N PHE A 83 -1.06 3.74 2.31
CA PHE A 83 -0.98 2.39 2.85
C PHE A 83 -1.72 1.44 1.93
N ILE A 84 -1.14 0.28 1.67
CA ILE A 84 -1.73 -0.74 0.80
C ILE A 84 -1.88 -2.03 1.61
N ASP A 85 -3.12 -2.40 1.88
CA ASP A 85 -3.43 -3.66 2.56
C ASP A 85 -3.40 -4.79 1.53
N SER A 86 -2.60 -5.80 1.79
CA SER A 86 -2.62 -7.04 1.02
C SER A 86 -2.64 -6.85 -0.51
N ILE A 87 -1.51 -6.41 -1.06
CA ILE A 87 -1.39 -6.10 -2.51
C ILE A 87 -1.89 -7.27 -3.39
N PHE A 88 -1.64 -8.53 -2.99
CA PHE A 88 -2.06 -9.68 -3.78
C PHE A 88 -3.55 -10.02 -3.66
N LYS A 89 -4.28 -9.38 -2.72
CA LYS A 89 -5.75 -9.45 -2.72
C LYS A 89 -6.34 -8.42 -3.66
N SER A 90 -5.76 -7.23 -3.71
CA SER A 90 -6.22 -6.18 -4.63
C SER A 90 -5.89 -6.52 -6.08
N VAL A 91 -4.78 -7.24 -6.32
CA VAL A 91 -4.36 -7.66 -7.66
C VAL A 91 -4.02 -9.17 -7.59
N PRO A 92 -5.04 -10.05 -7.62
CA PRO A 92 -4.83 -11.49 -7.37
C PRO A 92 -3.91 -12.20 -8.36
N ASN A 93 -3.79 -11.69 -9.58
CA ASN A 93 -2.93 -12.29 -10.60
C ASN A 93 -1.52 -11.72 -10.62
N ALA A 94 -1.19 -10.81 -9.72
CA ALA A 94 0.15 -10.24 -9.63
C ALA A 94 1.14 -11.28 -9.08
N THR A 95 2.34 -11.26 -9.64
CA THR A 95 3.44 -12.12 -9.20
C THR A 95 4.43 -11.32 -8.36
N MET A 96 5.37 -12.03 -7.73
CA MET A 96 6.46 -11.33 -7.02
C MET A 96 7.29 -10.49 -7.99
N GLU A 97 7.49 -10.95 -9.22
CA GLU A 97 8.17 -10.17 -10.25
C GLU A 97 7.42 -8.88 -10.59
N ASP A 98 6.08 -8.95 -10.68
CA ASP A 98 5.25 -7.76 -10.89
C ASP A 98 5.42 -6.79 -9.72
N LEU A 99 5.47 -7.30 -8.49
CA LEU A 99 5.68 -6.48 -7.31
C LEU A 99 7.03 -5.79 -7.33
N GLU A 100 8.09 -6.49 -7.75
CA GLU A 100 9.43 -5.89 -7.88
C GLU A 100 9.42 -4.68 -8.83
N GLY A 101 8.80 -4.83 -9.99
CA GLY A 101 8.66 -3.72 -10.94
C GLY A 101 7.80 -2.57 -10.39
N PHE A 102 6.75 -2.91 -9.66
CA PHE A 102 5.89 -1.94 -9.01
C PHE A 102 6.66 -1.10 -7.98
N ILE A 103 7.48 -1.74 -7.15
CA ILE A 103 8.31 -1.03 -6.16
C ILE A 103 9.24 -0.04 -6.86
N GLU A 104 9.82 -0.42 -7.97
CA GLU A 104 10.69 0.48 -8.74
C GLU A 104 9.93 1.73 -9.19
N ARG A 105 8.68 1.58 -9.63
CA ARG A 105 7.85 2.73 -10.00
C ARG A 105 7.46 3.57 -8.80
N LEU A 106 7.23 2.95 -7.63
CA LEU A 106 6.94 3.69 -6.40
C LEU A 106 8.14 4.53 -5.95
N GLU A 107 9.37 4.05 -6.18
CA GLU A 107 10.57 4.82 -5.87
C GLU A 107 10.57 6.16 -6.63
N LYS A 108 10.12 6.15 -7.89
CA LYS A 108 10.01 7.37 -8.69
C LYS A 108 8.93 8.31 -8.17
N LEU A 109 7.79 7.76 -7.77
CA LEU A 109 6.70 8.56 -7.21
C LEU A 109 7.10 9.18 -5.87
N GLU A 110 7.79 8.43 -5.03
CA GLU A 110 8.32 8.92 -3.76
C GLU A 110 9.25 10.11 -3.99
N ASP A 111 10.15 9.96 -4.92
CA ASP A 111 11.16 10.97 -5.25
C ASP A 111 10.53 12.26 -5.78
N GLU A 112 9.57 12.12 -6.68
CA GLU A 112 8.94 13.25 -7.36
C GLU A 112 7.91 13.98 -6.49
N PHE A 113 7.10 13.23 -5.75
CA PHE A 113 5.95 13.79 -5.03
C PHE A 113 6.09 13.77 -3.51
N ASN A 114 7.18 13.23 -3.00
CA ASN A 114 7.44 13.13 -1.55
C ASN A 114 6.31 12.39 -0.81
N VAL A 115 5.84 11.29 -1.38
CA VAL A 115 4.81 10.43 -0.81
C VAL A 115 5.45 9.17 -0.26
N SER A 116 5.09 8.79 0.96
CA SER A 116 5.53 7.53 1.57
C SER A 116 4.54 6.41 1.23
N PHE A 117 5.05 5.19 1.14
CA PHE A 117 4.23 4.00 0.87
C PHE A 117 4.52 2.92 1.90
N THR A 118 3.47 2.33 2.45
CA THR A 118 3.58 1.16 3.33
C THR A 118 2.73 0.05 2.73
N ILE A 119 3.34 -1.10 2.45
CA ILE A 119 2.70 -2.18 1.70
C ILE A 119 2.71 -3.46 2.53
N MET A 120 1.53 -4.07 2.68
CA MET A 120 1.41 -5.39 3.29
C MET A 120 1.40 -6.45 2.20
N VAL A 121 2.28 -7.43 2.32
CA VAL A 121 2.44 -8.49 1.31
C VAL A 121 2.23 -9.84 1.97
N SER A 122 1.21 -10.58 1.50
CA SER A 122 0.92 -11.93 1.98
C SER A 122 1.70 -12.95 1.15
N ALA A 123 2.92 -13.24 1.57
CA ALA A 123 3.82 -14.19 0.92
C ALA A 123 4.91 -14.59 1.91
N GLU A 124 5.62 -15.67 1.61
CA GLU A 124 6.81 -16.02 2.38
C GLU A 124 7.93 -15.04 2.06
N GLU A 125 8.62 -14.57 3.09
CA GLU A 125 9.72 -13.62 2.93
C GLU A 125 10.81 -14.16 2.01
N SER A 126 11.05 -15.48 2.03
CA SER A 126 12.05 -16.13 1.17
C SER A 126 11.77 -15.97 -0.32
N THR A 127 10.53 -15.67 -0.71
CA THR A 127 10.15 -15.50 -2.11
C THR A 127 10.40 -14.08 -2.62
N ALA A 128 10.75 -13.15 -1.73
CA ALA A 128 10.94 -11.75 -2.09
C ALA A 128 12.18 -11.55 -2.94
N GLY A 129 12.08 -10.70 -3.95
CA GLY A 129 13.21 -10.28 -4.75
C GLY A 129 13.99 -9.16 -4.05
N GLU A 130 15.03 -8.67 -4.72
CA GLU A 130 15.95 -7.69 -4.12
C GLU A 130 15.27 -6.37 -3.74
N LYS A 131 14.40 -5.84 -4.59
CA LYS A 131 13.72 -4.58 -4.32
C LYS A 131 12.78 -4.71 -3.11
N VAL A 132 12.03 -5.79 -3.05
CA VAL A 132 11.13 -6.03 -1.92
C VAL A 132 11.94 -6.20 -0.64
N LYS A 133 13.00 -7.02 -0.67
CA LYS A 133 13.86 -7.26 0.51
C LYS A 133 14.47 -5.99 1.05
N LYS A 134 14.85 -5.07 0.17
CA LYS A 134 15.45 -3.80 0.55
C LYS A 134 14.57 -3.00 1.51
N TYR A 135 13.25 -3.11 1.37
CA TYR A 135 12.29 -2.30 2.12
C TYR A 135 11.56 -3.06 3.23
N ILE A 136 11.88 -4.33 3.46
CA ILE A 136 11.31 -5.08 4.57
C ILE A 136 11.83 -4.49 5.87
N GLY A 137 10.91 -4.16 6.74
CA GLY A 137 11.28 -3.55 8.00
C GLY A 137 10.30 -3.73 9.11
#